data_871db1683dbcc49e37d10dc7e8580e9b
#
_entry.id   871db1683dbcc49e37d10dc7e8580e9b
#
_cell.length_a   1.000
_cell.length_b   1.000
_cell.length_c   1.000
_cell.angle_alpha   90.00
_cell.angle_beta   90.00
_cell.angle_gamma   90.00
#
_symmetry.space_group_name_H-M   'P 1'
#
loop_
_entity.id
_entity.type
_entity.pdbx_description
1 polymer ?
#
loop_
_entity_poly.entity_id
_entity_poly.type
_entity_poly.pdbx_seq_one_letter_code
_entity_poly.pdbx_strand_id
1 'polypeptide(L)'
;MYRRAPRLAIFLIALTSVLALAAPMNFVLMTPGNPQPLFPKTLTIAPHHAEVQSYKADGQMYLLTIYVTNPETKVLGAEVLGCWMWGRCAVVPRSAIYQRETDNEKEIATGTKEMKQSQSAALTVSRRIISKRFPHVNLSHLTDKAITVNLKDTGGPSGGLIFTLGLIELLTPDNLLQGRTIAATGTMNAQGHVGAIGGVSEKVLGAQSANASVIFIPRENCSDLPDSVSGISVIAVNTVDQAITYLLASSQGDSRRERILNSAGIHGCANLGA
;
A
#
# COMPACT_ATOMS: atom_id res chain seq x y z
N MET A 1 -31.90 45.54 12.66
CA MET A 1 -31.87 45.30 14.12
C MET A 1 -31.28 43.93 14.38
N TYR A 2 -30.00 43.84 14.74
CA TYR A 2 -29.38 42.61 15.21
C TYR A 2 -29.87 42.30 16.63
N ARG A 3 -30.79 41.34 16.81
CA ARG A 3 -31.15 40.86 18.15
C ARG A 3 -29.96 40.04 18.68
N ARG A 4 -29.33 40.52 19.76
CA ARG A 4 -28.30 39.78 20.49
C ARG A 4 -28.92 38.46 20.98
N ALA A 5 -28.27 37.32 20.65
CA ALA A 5 -28.72 36.02 21.13
C ALA A 5 -28.76 36.04 22.69
N PRO A 6 -29.77 35.43 23.30
CA PRO A 6 -29.87 35.37 24.76
C PRO A 6 -28.66 34.61 25.33
N ARG A 7 -28.07 35.12 26.40
CA ARG A 7 -26.86 34.53 27.04
C ARG A 7 -27.02 33.02 27.32
N LEU A 8 -28.23 32.62 27.69
CA LEU A 8 -28.57 31.22 27.93
C LEU A 8 -28.41 30.35 26.63
N ALA A 9 -28.84 30.86 25.49
CA ALA A 9 -28.69 30.14 24.22
C ALA A 9 -27.23 29.97 23.83
N ILE A 10 -26.42 31.01 24.01
CA ILE A 10 -24.97 30.95 23.78
C ILE A 10 -24.30 29.89 24.68
N PHE A 11 -24.68 29.91 25.98
CA PHE A 11 -24.18 28.93 26.95
C PHE A 11 -24.55 27.48 26.57
N LEU A 12 -25.82 27.24 26.21
CA LEU A 12 -26.30 25.93 25.80
C LEU A 12 -25.58 25.43 24.51
N ILE A 13 -25.40 26.31 23.52
CA ILE A 13 -24.65 25.97 22.30
C ILE A 13 -23.20 25.62 22.66
N ALA A 14 -22.55 26.42 23.46
CA ALA A 14 -21.18 26.14 23.89
C ALA A 14 -21.08 24.82 24.65
N LEU A 15 -21.97 24.56 25.59
CA LEU A 15 -22.01 23.33 26.36
C LEU A 15 -22.23 22.09 25.47
N THR A 16 -23.23 22.14 24.56
CA THR A 16 -23.50 21.02 23.64
C THR A 16 -22.33 20.81 22.66
N SER A 17 -21.66 21.87 22.19
CA SER A 17 -20.47 21.75 21.36
C SER A 17 -19.32 21.06 22.10
N VAL A 18 -19.06 21.46 23.36
CA VAL A 18 -18.02 20.83 24.19
C VAL A 18 -18.35 19.35 24.42
N LEU A 19 -19.61 19.04 24.74
CA LEU A 19 -20.05 17.65 24.93
C LEU A 19 -19.89 16.83 23.66
N ALA A 20 -20.25 17.36 22.48
CA ALA A 20 -20.10 16.69 21.20
C ALA A 20 -18.62 16.42 20.85
N LEU A 21 -17.74 17.39 21.11
CA LEU A 21 -16.29 17.24 20.87
C LEU A 21 -15.62 16.25 21.83
N ALA A 22 -16.11 16.16 23.07
CA ALA A 22 -15.61 15.23 24.08
C ALA A 22 -16.24 13.83 24.02
N ALA A 23 -17.35 13.67 23.29
CA ALA A 23 -18.06 12.41 23.21
C ALA A 23 -17.23 11.33 22.47
N PRO A 24 -17.18 10.11 22.99
CA PRO A 24 -16.58 8.98 22.28
C PRO A 24 -17.44 8.62 21.07
N MET A 25 -16.80 8.54 19.92
CA MET A 25 -17.42 8.21 18.63
C MET A 25 -17.07 6.79 18.21
N ASN A 26 -17.98 6.11 17.52
CA ASN A 26 -17.75 4.76 17.01
C ASN A 26 -17.11 4.76 15.62
N PHE A 27 -15.99 5.48 15.51
CA PHE A 27 -15.20 5.62 14.29
C PHE A 27 -13.77 5.11 14.48
N VAL A 28 -13.12 4.87 13.35
CA VAL A 28 -11.70 4.59 13.22
C VAL A 28 -11.10 5.69 12.37
N LEU A 29 -9.96 6.21 12.78
CA LEU A 29 -9.18 7.17 12.01
C LEU A 29 -8.08 6.43 11.27
N MET A 30 -7.92 6.72 9.98
CA MET A 30 -6.88 6.17 9.13
C MET A 30 -6.03 7.31 8.59
N THR A 31 -4.72 7.24 8.80
CA THR A 31 -3.78 8.25 8.33
C THR A 31 -2.65 7.64 7.52
N PRO A 32 -1.99 8.38 6.63
CA PRO A 32 -0.81 7.90 5.93
C PRO A 32 0.25 7.40 6.92
N GLY A 33 0.73 6.18 6.69
CA GLY A 33 1.88 5.64 7.40
C GLY A 33 3.19 6.10 6.77
N ASN A 34 4.29 5.89 7.47
CA ASN A 34 5.62 6.18 6.92
C ASN A 34 5.97 5.16 5.83
N PRO A 35 6.28 5.61 4.60
CA PRO A 35 6.73 4.72 3.55
C PRO A 35 8.04 4.04 3.98
N GLN A 36 8.10 2.71 3.81
CA GLN A 36 9.28 1.93 4.19
C GLN A 36 10.10 1.61 2.95
N PRO A 37 11.37 2.08 2.84
CA PRO A 37 12.22 1.71 1.72
C PRO A 37 12.46 0.21 1.74
N LEU A 38 12.22 -0.44 0.59
CA LEU A 38 12.33 -1.89 0.48
C LEU A 38 13.80 -2.34 0.54
N PHE A 39 14.68 -1.58 -0.10
CA PHE A 39 16.12 -1.86 -0.17
C PHE A 39 16.94 -0.83 0.59
N PRO A 40 18.08 -1.20 1.16
CA PRO A 40 18.65 -2.56 1.32
C PRO A 40 18.25 -3.22 2.64
N LYS A 41 17.35 -2.62 3.44
CA LYS A 41 17.16 -3.04 4.84
C LYS A 41 15.90 -3.86 5.08
N THR A 42 14.82 -3.57 4.36
CA THR A 42 13.51 -4.21 4.60
C THR A 42 13.43 -5.58 3.93
N LEU A 43 13.86 -5.67 2.67
CA LEU A 43 13.91 -6.93 1.92
C LEU A 43 15.36 -7.20 1.54
N THR A 44 15.90 -8.33 2.00
CA THR A 44 17.28 -8.74 1.71
C THR A 44 17.34 -10.23 1.43
N ILE A 45 18.32 -10.63 0.62
CA ILE A 45 18.73 -12.02 0.49
C ILE A 45 19.76 -12.30 1.60
N ALA A 46 19.51 -13.35 2.39
CA ALA A 46 20.35 -13.66 3.55
C ALA A 46 21.80 -13.99 3.11
N PRO A 47 22.81 -13.38 3.75
CA PRO A 47 24.22 -13.55 3.34
C PRO A 47 24.74 -14.99 3.46
N HIS A 48 24.11 -15.80 4.31
CA HIS A 48 24.47 -17.21 4.50
C HIS A 48 24.00 -18.14 3.38
N HIS A 49 23.23 -17.62 2.42
CA HIS A 49 22.81 -18.33 1.22
C HIS A 49 23.56 -17.80 -0.01
N ALA A 50 24.90 -17.80 0.05
CA ALA A 50 25.78 -17.36 -1.04
C ALA A 50 25.53 -18.05 -2.39
N GLU A 51 24.78 -19.14 -2.38
CA GLU A 51 24.36 -19.88 -3.57
C GLU A 51 23.21 -19.23 -4.33
N VAL A 52 22.50 -18.26 -3.71
CA VAL A 52 21.45 -17.48 -4.36
C VAL A 52 22.07 -16.22 -4.96
N GLN A 53 22.18 -16.19 -6.28
CA GLN A 53 22.66 -14.99 -6.96
C GLN A 53 21.68 -13.83 -6.73
N SER A 54 22.18 -12.69 -6.26
CA SER A 54 21.39 -11.48 -6.08
C SER A 54 22.00 -10.31 -6.81
N TYR A 55 21.14 -9.41 -7.26
CA TYR A 55 21.51 -8.20 -8.01
C TYR A 55 21.26 -6.96 -7.15
N LYS A 56 22.03 -5.91 -7.40
CA LYS A 56 21.81 -4.63 -6.73
C LYS A 56 20.69 -3.88 -7.43
N ALA A 57 19.70 -3.44 -6.66
CA ALA A 57 18.64 -2.59 -7.18
C ALA A 57 19.19 -1.23 -7.64
N ASP A 58 18.78 -0.79 -8.81
CA ASP A 58 19.09 0.53 -9.38
C ASP A 58 17.86 1.44 -9.24
N GLY A 59 17.68 2.02 -8.07
CA GLY A 59 16.53 2.82 -7.69
C GLY A 59 15.94 2.38 -6.34
N GLN A 60 14.70 2.78 -6.07
CA GLN A 60 14.07 2.48 -4.79
C GLN A 60 12.62 2.02 -4.95
N MET A 61 12.24 1.03 -4.16
CA MET A 61 10.86 0.59 -3.97
C MET A 61 10.39 0.93 -2.56
N TYR A 62 9.13 1.36 -2.43
CA TYR A 62 8.54 1.65 -1.12
C TYR A 62 7.34 0.77 -0.83
N LEU A 63 7.41 0.10 0.32
CA LEU A 63 6.25 -0.50 0.96
C LEU A 63 5.45 0.62 1.63
N LEU A 64 4.15 0.63 1.36
CA LEU A 64 3.22 1.63 1.88
C LEU A 64 2.41 1.06 3.04
N THR A 65 2.32 1.84 4.09
CA THR A 65 1.56 1.52 5.31
C THR A 65 0.53 2.60 5.61
N ILE A 66 -0.41 2.30 6.49
CA ILE A 66 -1.34 3.24 7.08
C ILE A 66 -1.31 3.08 8.59
N TYR A 67 -1.57 4.16 9.31
CA TYR A 67 -1.90 4.08 10.73
C TYR A 67 -3.41 4.02 10.87
N VAL A 68 -3.87 3.08 11.67
CA VAL A 68 -5.28 2.86 11.96
C VAL A 68 -5.44 2.89 13.48
N THR A 69 -6.40 3.63 14.01
CA THR A 69 -6.67 3.61 15.45
C THR A 69 -7.03 2.20 15.90
N ASN A 70 -6.42 1.77 16.99
CA ASN A 70 -6.58 0.41 17.49
C ASN A 70 -8.03 0.08 17.87
N PRO A 71 -8.41 -1.22 17.86
CA PRO A 71 -9.76 -1.65 18.21
C PRO A 71 -10.30 -1.12 19.56
N GLU A 72 -9.45 -0.98 20.57
CA GLU A 72 -9.85 -0.53 21.90
C GLU A 72 -9.79 1.00 22.10
N THR A 73 -9.27 1.72 21.12
CA THR A 73 -9.14 3.19 21.19
C THR A 73 -10.50 3.84 21.05
N LYS A 74 -10.81 4.77 21.96
CA LYS A 74 -11.99 5.62 21.88
C LYS A 74 -11.63 6.90 21.14
N VAL A 75 -12.12 7.04 19.94
CA VAL A 75 -11.96 8.27 19.13
C VAL A 75 -12.94 9.32 19.61
N LEU A 76 -12.49 10.53 19.88
CA LEU A 76 -13.33 11.62 20.33
C LEU A 76 -13.88 12.44 19.15
N GLY A 77 -15.00 13.14 19.36
CA GLY A 77 -15.58 14.02 18.35
C GLY A 77 -14.61 15.10 17.86
N ALA A 78 -13.74 15.61 18.74
CA ALA A 78 -12.70 16.56 18.37
C ALA A 78 -11.66 15.97 17.41
N GLU A 79 -11.30 14.71 17.58
CA GLU A 79 -10.34 14.01 16.71
C GLU A 79 -10.95 13.73 15.34
N VAL A 80 -12.25 13.36 15.31
CA VAL A 80 -13.00 13.21 14.04
C VAL A 80 -13.06 14.52 13.28
N LEU A 81 -13.37 15.63 13.96
CA LEU A 81 -13.42 16.95 13.35
C LEU A 81 -12.04 17.37 12.86
N GLY A 82 -10.99 17.17 13.67
CA GLY A 82 -9.60 17.48 13.31
C GLY A 82 -9.13 16.68 12.10
N CYS A 83 -9.45 15.39 12.04
CA CYS A 83 -9.17 14.50 10.92
C CYS A 83 -9.82 15.03 9.63
N TRP A 84 -11.08 15.35 9.69
CA TRP A 84 -11.84 15.89 8.55
C TRP A 84 -11.29 17.22 8.06
N MET A 85 -10.93 18.12 8.98
CA MET A 85 -10.34 19.43 8.65
C MET A 85 -8.93 19.34 8.05
N TRP A 86 -8.16 18.32 8.45
CA TRP A 86 -6.79 18.12 7.94
C TRP A 86 -6.75 17.64 6.49
N GLY A 87 -7.80 16.93 6.02
CA GLY A 87 -7.91 16.46 4.64
C GLY A 87 -6.91 15.37 4.22
N ARG A 88 -6.15 14.81 5.18
CA ARG A 88 -5.17 13.73 4.97
C ARG A 88 -5.43 12.53 5.87
N CYS A 89 -6.65 12.37 6.29
CA CYS A 89 -7.10 11.37 7.23
C CYS A 89 -8.50 10.92 6.82
N ALA A 90 -8.76 9.62 6.82
CA ALA A 90 -10.08 9.08 6.62
C ALA A 90 -10.75 8.75 7.95
N VAL A 91 -12.05 9.02 8.03
CA VAL A 91 -12.93 8.66 9.14
C VAL A 91 -13.85 7.54 8.65
N VAL A 92 -13.72 6.36 9.23
CA VAL A 92 -14.46 5.17 8.80
C VAL A 92 -15.26 4.60 9.98
N PRO A 93 -16.50 4.12 9.77
CA PRO A 93 -17.23 3.43 10.83
C PRO A 93 -16.42 2.25 11.37
N ARG A 94 -16.35 2.12 12.71
CA ARG A 94 -15.59 1.04 13.36
C ARG A 94 -16.03 -0.35 12.86
N SER A 95 -17.32 -0.56 12.61
CA SER A 95 -17.86 -1.83 12.12
C SER A 95 -17.41 -2.21 10.71
N ALA A 96 -16.88 -1.27 9.92
CA ALA A 96 -16.34 -1.53 8.60
C ALA A 96 -14.90 -2.08 8.64
N ILE A 97 -14.19 -1.85 9.75
CA ILE A 97 -12.78 -2.26 9.92
C ILE A 97 -12.68 -3.44 10.90
N TYR A 98 -13.37 -3.37 12.04
CA TYR A 98 -13.24 -4.35 13.11
C TYR A 98 -14.54 -5.12 13.37
N GLN A 99 -14.41 -6.41 13.61
CA GLN A 99 -15.51 -7.21 14.15
C GLN A 99 -15.83 -6.80 15.59
N ARG A 100 -17.03 -7.11 16.08
CA ARG A 100 -17.51 -6.66 17.40
C ARG A 100 -16.61 -7.07 18.57
N GLU A 101 -15.96 -8.24 18.49
CA GLU A 101 -15.14 -8.84 19.55
C GLU A 101 -13.63 -8.77 19.25
N THR A 102 -13.21 -7.88 18.37
CA THR A 102 -11.80 -7.70 18.08
C THR A 102 -11.16 -6.82 19.15
N ASP A 103 -10.10 -7.32 19.75
CA ASP A 103 -9.19 -6.60 20.65
C ASP A 103 -7.84 -6.34 19.95
N ASN A 104 -6.96 -5.57 20.58
CA ASN A 104 -5.67 -5.20 20.03
C ASN A 104 -4.78 -6.43 19.77
N GLU A 105 -4.80 -7.43 20.65
CA GLU A 105 -3.96 -8.61 20.53
C GLU A 105 -4.37 -9.48 19.34
N LYS A 106 -5.68 -9.70 19.17
CA LYS A 106 -6.22 -10.42 18.00
C LYS A 106 -5.91 -9.72 16.69
N GLU A 107 -6.02 -8.39 16.67
CA GLU A 107 -5.72 -7.59 15.47
C GLU A 107 -4.25 -7.71 15.08
N ILE A 108 -3.33 -7.56 16.03
CA ILE A 108 -1.88 -7.72 15.81
C ILE A 108 -1.56 -9.14 15.32
N ALA A 109 -2.14 -10.17 15.97
CA ALA A 109 -1.93 -11.56 15.57
C ALA A 109 -2.43 -11.84 14.15
N THR A 110 -3.61 -11.33 13.81
CA THR A 110 -4.21 -11.46 12.47
C THR A 110 -3.35 -10.76 11.44
N GLY A 111 -3.00 -9.50 11.66
CA GLY A 111 -2.16 -8.72 10.74
C GLY A 111 -0.78 -9.35 10.54
N THR A 112 -0.18 -9.91 11.59
CA THR A 112 1.11 -10.63 11.50
C THR A 112 0.98 -11.90 10.65
N LYS A 113 -0.09 -12.67 10.83
CA LYS A 113 -0.37 -13.87 10.03
C LYS A 113 -0.58 -13.53 8.56
N GLU A 114 -1.37 -12.51 8.28
CA GLU A 114 -1.65 -12.04 6.91
C GLU A 114 -0.37 -11.54 6.22
N MET A 115 0.49 -10.81 6.93
CA MET A 115 1.77 -10.36 6.42
C MET A 115 2.67 -11.55 6.02
N LYS A 116 2.77 -12.58 6.87
CA LYS A 116 3.52 -13.80 6.55
C LYS A 116 2.95 -14.53 5.33
N GLN A 117 1.64 -14.62 5.22
CA GLN A 117 0.98 -15.21 4.06
C GLN A 117 1.28 -14.43 2.77
N SER A 118 1.25 -13.09 2.86
CA SER A 118 1.59 -12.20 1.75
C SER A 118 3.04 -12.40 1.28
N GLN A 119 3.99 -12.52 2.21
CA GLN A 119 5.40 -12.79 1.90
C GLN A 119 5.59 -14.16 1.24
N SER A 120 4.93 -15.21 1.73
CA SER A 120 4.99 -16.55 1.15
C SER A 120 4.38 -16.61 -0.25
N ALA A 121 3.25 -15.92 -0.46
CA ALA A 121 2.65 -15.79 -1.78
C ALA A 121 3.57 -15.04 -2.74
N ALA A 122 4.19 -13.95 -2.29
CA ALA A 122 5.15 -13.18 -3.08
C ALA A 122 6.34 -14.04 -3.53
N LEU A 123 6.91 -14.86 -2.63
CA LEU A 123 7.98 -15.77 -2.98
C LEU A 123 7.55 -16.82 -4.02
N THR A 124 6.39 -17.44 -3.82
CA THR A 124 5.84 -18.43 -4.74
C THR A 124 5.64 -17.87 -6.15
N VAL A 125 5.06 -16.67 -6.22
CA VAL A 125 4.81 -15.97 -7.49
C VAL A 125 6.11 -15.56 -8.15
N SER A 126 7.06 -14.99 -7.39
CA SER A 126 8.38 -14.59 -7.89
C SER A 126 9.14 -15.77 -8.48
N ARG A 127 9.18 -16.91 -7.78
CA ARG A 127 9.81 -18.15 -8.28
C ARG A 127 9.22 -18.57 -9.62
N ARG A 128 7.90 -18.60 -9.74
CA ARG A 128 7.21 -18.97 -10.98
C ARG A 128 7.56 -18.03 -12.13
N ILE A 129 7.54 -16.71 -11.90
CA ILE A 129 7.84 -15.73 -12.92
C ILE A 129 9.29 -15.81 -13.34
N ILE A 130 10.21 -15.90 -12.38
CA ILE A 130 11.66 -15.99 -12.65
C ILE A 130 11.97 -17.26 -13.43
N SER A 131 11.44 -18.43 -13.00
CA SER A 131 11.66 -19.69 -13.72
C SER A 131 11.14 -19.66 -15.17
N LYS A 132 10.05 -18.93 -15.42
CA LYS A 132 9.49 -18.79 -16.77
C LYS A 132 10.30 -17.83 -17.65
N ARG A 133 10.74 -16.70 -17.09
CA ARG A 133 11.43 -15.62 -17.85
C ARG A 133 12.94 -15.82 -17.92
N PHE A 134 13.52 -16.43 -16.89
CA PHE A 134 14.97 -16.63 -16.72
C PHE A 134 15.27 -18.07 -16.33
N PRO A 135 15.06 -19.05 -17.25
CA PRO A 135 15.21 -20.47 -16.94
C PRO A 135 16.63 -20.88 -16.53
N HIS A 136 17.63 -20.02 -16.80
CA HIS A 136 19.02 -20.21 -16.38
C HIS A 136 19.30 -19.74 -14.94
N VAL A 137 18.38 -18.99 -14.30
CA VAL A 137 18.54 -18.57 -12.90
C VAL A 137 18.25 -19.75 -11.98
N ASN A 138 19.24 -20.16 -11.21
CA ASN A 138 19.08 -21.25 -10.25
C ASN A 138 18.34 -20.77 -9.00
N LEU A 139 17.13 -21.27 -8.80
CA LEU A 139 16.28 -20.96 -7.65
C LEU A 139 16.21 -22.11 -6.62
N SER A 140 17.01 -23.16 -6.76
CA SER A 140 16.94 -24.34 -5.88
C SER A 140 17.17 -24.01 -4.40
N HIS A 141 18.03 -23.04 -4.12
CA HIS A 141 18.38 -22.58 -2.78
C HIS A 141 17.53 -21.41 -2.30
N LEU A 142 16.62 -20.90 -3.12
CA LEU A 142 15.70 -19.83 -2.75
C LEU A 142 14.55 -20.41 -1.89
N THR A 143 14.75 -20.42 -0.60
CA THR A 143 13.73 -20.83 0.39
C THR A 143 13.24 -19.60 1.16
N ASP A 144 12.19 -19.78 1.98
CA ASP A 144 11.72 -18.73 2.90
C ASP A 144 12.85 -18.24 3.84
N LYS A 145 13.80 -19.13 4.16
CA LYS A 145 14.96 -18.79 5.01
C LYS A 145 16.03 -17.96 4.28
N ALA A 146 16.07 -18.01 2.96
CA ALA A 146 16.99 -17.22 2.15
C ALA A 146 16.56 -15.75 2.05
N ILE A 147 15.31 -15.44 2.41
CA ILE A 147 14.76 -14.09 2.34
C ILE A 147 14.55 -13.57 3.75
N THR A 148 15.05 -12.38 4.01
CA THR A 148 14.77 -11.66 5.24
C THR A 148 13.89 -10.46 4.94
N VAL A 149 12.75 -10.38 5.62
CA VAL A 149 11.86 -9.21 5.62
C VAL A 149 11.87 -8.61 7.02
N ASN A 150 12.53 -7.48 7.16
CA ASN A 150 12.66 -6.77 8.43
C ASN A 150 11.64 -5.63 8.50
N LEU A 151 10.47 -5.95 9.02
CA LEU A 151 9.39 -5.01 9.28
C LEU A 151 9.04 -5.04 10.76
N LYS A 152 8.98 -3.86 11.38
CA LYS A 152 8.51 -3.69 12.75
C LYS A 152 7.08 -3.15 12.72
N ASP A 153 6.25 -3.66 13.61
CA ASP A 153 4.89 -3.16 13.88
C ASP A 153 4.03 -2.94 12.62
N THR A 154 4.23 -3.78 11.60
CA THR A 154 3.51 -3.71 10.33
C THR A 154 2.81 -5.03 10.09
N GLY A 155 1.49 -4.97 9.91
CA GLY A 155 0.64 -6.11 9.63
C GLY A 155 -0.16 -5.93 8.34
N GLY A 156 -0.94 -6.98 8.01
CA GLY A 156 -1.84 -6.99 6.87
C GLY A 156 -1.22 -7.50 5.57
N PRO A 157 -2.06 -7.91 4.61
CA PRO A 157 -1.62 -8.63 3.41
C PRO A 157 -1.21 -7.71 2.24
N SER A 158 -1.31 -6.38 2.38
CA SER A 158 -1.21 -5.42 1.28
C SER A 158 0.20 -5.22 0.69
N GLY A 159 1.22 -5.86 1.27
CA GLY A 159 2.61 -5.84 0.78
C GLY A 159 2.93 -6.86 -0.30
N GLY A 160 1.99 -7.72 -0.70
CA GLY A 160 2.26 -8.84 -1.62
C GLY A 160 2.83 -8.42 -2.96
N LEU A 161 2.26 -7.39 -3.57
CA LEU A 161 2.73 -6.87 -4.86
C LEU A 161 4.16 -6.32 -4.77
N ILE A 162 4.45 -5.46 -3.78
CA ILE A 162 5.77 -4.83 -3.68
C ILE A 162 6.86 -5.84 -3.31
N PHE A 163 6.56 -6.85 -2.46
CA PHE A 163 7.50 -7.93 -2.18
C PHE A 163 7.79 -8.77 -3.43
N THR A 164 6.77 -9.07 -4.23
CA THR A 164 6.95 -9.82 -5.49
C THR A 164 7.86 -9.06 -6.45
N LEU A 165 7.59 -7.76 -6.68
CA LEU A 165 8.41 -6.92 -7.54
C LEU A 165 9.84 -6.80 -7.00
N GLY A 166 10.00 -6.63 -5.69
CA GLY A 166 11.29 -6.52 -5.04
C GLY A 166 12.13 -7.81 -5.13
N LEU A 167 11.50 -8.98 -5.00
CA LEU A 167 12.19 -10.25 -5.20
C LEU A 167 12.63 -10.43 -6.66
N ILE A 168 11.82 -10.05 -7.63
CA ILE A 168 12.20 -10.11 -9.04
C ILE A 168 13.37 -9.18 -9.34
N GLU A 169 13.34 -7.94 -8.83
CA GLU A 169 14.45 -6.98 -8.96
C GLU A 169 15.77 -7.54 -8.38
N LEU A 170 15.72 -8.16 -7.20
CA LEU A 170 16.92 -8.69 -6.54
C LEU A 170 17.44 -9.99 -7.14
N LEU A 171 16.61 -10.78 -7.78
CA LEU A 171 16.93 -12.15 -8.21
C LEU A 171 17.10 -12.31 -9.72
N THR A 172 16.91 -11.24 -10.48
CA THR A 172 17.06 -11.27 -11.95
C THR A 172 17.96 -10.15 -12.44
N PRO A 173 18.58 -10.31 -13.62
CA PRO A 173 19.37 -9.24 -14.23
C PRO A 173 18.51 -8.11 -14.81
N ASP A 174 17.17 -8.25 -14.83
CA ASP A 174 16.27 -7.19 -15.28
C ASP A 174 16.33 -6.03 -14.30
N ASN A 175 16.54 -4.82 -14.82
CA ASN A 175 16.45 -3.59 -14.05
C ASN A 175 15.00 -3.04 -14.18
N LEU A 176 14.11 -3.46 -13.27
CA LEU A 176 12.73 -2.97 -13.26
C LEU A 176 12.66 -1.50 -12.86
N LEU A 177 13.58 -1.06 -12.01
CA LEU A 177 13.57 0.29 -11.46
C LEU A 177 14.15 1.34 -12.40
N GLN A 178 15.22 1.04 -13.11
CA GLN A 178 15.87 1.98 -14.06
C GLN A 178 16.12 3.36 -13.42
N GLY A 179 16.70 3.39 -12.23
CA GLY A 179 16.98 4.61 -11.46
C GLY A 179 15.76 5.27 -10.80
N ARG A 180 14.54 4.70 -10.94
CA ARG A 180 13.30 5.32 -10.46
C ARG A 180 13.00 4.99 -9.01
N THR A 181 12.21 5.86 -8.39
CA THR A 181 11.51 5.58 -7.14
C THR A 181 10.08 5.19 -7.45
N ILE A 182 9.67 4.00 -7.03
CA ILE A 182 8.31 3.49 -7.22
C ILE A 182 7.71 3.04 -5.90
N ALA A 183 6.40 2.99 -5.84
CA ALA A 183 5.66 2.38 -4.75
C ALA A 183 4.66 1.37 -5.31
N ALA A 184 4.30 0.37 -4.52
CA ALA A 184 3.25 -0.55 -4.89
C ALA A 184 2.51 -1.05 -3.65
N THR A 185 1.23 -1.33 -3.81
CA THR A 185 0.39 -1.94 -2.80
C THR A 185 -0.62 -2.88 -3.45
N GLY A 186 -0.98 -3.94 -2.76
CA GLY A 186 -1.92 -4.95 -3.24
C GLY A 186 -1.69 -6.27 -2.53
N THR A 187 -2.76 -6.99 -2.25
CA THR A 187 -2.65 -8.39 -1.83
C THR A 187 -2.14 -9.24 -3.00
N MET A 188 -1.57 -10.40 -2.71
CA MET A 188 -1.07 -11.31 -3.75
C MET A 188 -1.58 -12.70 -3.49
N ASN A 189 -2.20 -13.32 -4.49
CA ASN A 189 -2.52 -14.74 -4.44
C ASN A 189 -1.46 -15.59 -5.18
N ALA A 190 -1.52 -16.90 -5.03
CA ALA A 190 -0.56 -17.80 -5.63
C ALA A 190 -0.56 -17.77 -7.19
N GLN A 191 -1.62 -17.27 -7.81
CA GLN A 191 -1.73 -17.11 -9.26
C GLN A 191 -1.11 -15.81 -9.77
N GLY A 192 -0.71 -14.89 -8.86
CA GLY A 192 -0.14 -13.60 -9.20
C GLY A 192 -1.18 -12.51 -9.45
N HIS A 193 -2.42 -12.73 -9.01
CA HIS A 193 -3.45 -11.70 -9.03
C HIS A 193 -3.24 -10.74 -7.86
N VAL A 194 -3.44 -9.48 -8.16
CA VAL A 194 -3.36 -8.37 -7.21
C VAL A 194 -4.77 -8.04 -6.76
N GLY A 195 -5.05 -8.25 -5.48
CA GLY A 195 -6.37 -8.00 -4.90
C GLY A 195 -6.42 -6.73 -4.06
N ALA A 196 -7.65 -6.30 -3.79
CA ALA A 196 -7.99 -5.07 -3.08
C ALA A 196 -7.33 -4.93 -1.70
N ILE A 197 -7.18 -3.68 -1.28
CA ILE A 197 -6.57 -3.28 0.00
C ILE A 197 -7.35 -2.14 0.64
N GLY A 198 -7.13 -1.91 1.92
CA GLY A 198 -7.66 -0.74 2.61
C GLY A 198 -6.71 0.47 2.58
N GLY A 199 -7.28 1.67 2.71
CA GLY A 199 -6.54 2.92 2.86
C GLY A 199 -5.70 3.30 1.65
N VAL A 200 -6.26 3.16 0.45
CA VAL A 200 -5.53 3.43 -0.80
C VAL A 200 -5.20 4.92 -0.94
N SER A 201 -6.12 5.79 -0.53
CA SER A 201 -5.89 7.25 -0.56
C SER A 201 -4.72 7.65 0.34
N GLU A 202 -4.65 7.11 1.56
CA GLU A 202 -3.57 7.34 2.51
C GLU A 202 -2.24 6.77 2.00
N LYS A 203 -2.29 5.64 1.30
CA LYS A 203 -1.09 5.04 0.68
C LYS A 203 -0.58 5.85 -0.50
N VAL A 204 -1.47 6.46 -1.29
CA VAL A 204 -1.06 7.41 -2.34
C VAL A 204 -0.35 8.62 -1.73
N LEU A 205 -0.86 9.17 -0.64
CA LEU A 205 -0.18 10.25 0.10
C LEU A 205 1.20 9.80 0.64
N GLY A 206 1.30 8.56 1.12
CA GLY A 206 2.57 7.94 1.50
C GLY A 206 3.54 7.85 0.32
N ALA A 207 3.09 7.39 -0.85
CA ALA A 207 3.92 7.31 -2.05
C ALA A 207 4.40 8.68 -2.54
N GLN A 208 3.55 9.70 -2.47
CA GLN A 208 3.91 11.09 -2.76
C GLN A 208 5.00 11.60 -1.80
N SER A 209 4.88 11.31 -0.50
CA SER A 209 5.88 11.70 0.52
C SER A 209 7.24 11.03 0.30
N ALA A 210 7.26 9.85 -0.33
CA ALA A 210 8.47 9.14 -0.74
C ALA A 210 9.03 9.63 -2.09
N ASN A 211 8.44 10.64 -2.72
CA ASN A 211 8.76 11.11 -4.07
C ASN A 211 8.72 9.98 -5.12
N ALA A 212 7.79 9.04 -4.97
CA ALA A 212 7.60 7.99 -5.95
C ALA A 212 7.04 8.58 -7.26
N SER A 213 7.63 8.23 -8.39
CA SER A 213 7.14 8.65 -9.71
C SER A 213 5.89 7.88 -10.14
N VAL A 214 5.75 6.64 -9.63
CA VAL A 214 4.66 5.72 -9.95
C VAL A 214 4.23 4.99 -8.68
N ILE A 215 2.92 4.81 -8.53
CA ILE A 215 2.34 3.87 -7.58
C ILE A 215 1.47 2.84 -8.33
N PHE A 216 1.70 1.56 -8.04
CA PHE A 216 0.81 0.48 -8.49
C PHE A 216 -0.23 0.20 -7.40
N ILE A 217 -1.49 0.17 -7.80
CA ILE A 217 -2.61 -0.18 -6.93
C ILE A 217 -3.48 -1.26 -7.59
N PRO A 218 -4.25 -2.04 -6.80
CA PRO A 218 -5.24 -2.94 -7.36
C PRO A 218 -6.28 -2.16 -8.17
N ARG A 219 -6.68 -2.68 -9.31
CA ARG A 219 -7.74 -2.06 -10.15
C ARG A 219 -9.05 -1.87 -9.39
N GLU A 220 -9.38 -2.79 -8.50
CA GLU A 220 -10.58 -2.73 -7.67
C GLU A 220 -10.63 -1.50 -6.74
N ASN A 221 -9.47 -0.92 -6.41
CA ASN A 221 -9.38 0.26 -5.57
C ASN A 221 -9.38 1.60 -6.33
N CYS A 222 -9.58 1.60 -7.64
CA CYS A 222 -9.61 2.87 -8.38
C CYS A 222 -10.75 3.79 -7.91
N SER A 223 -11.89 3.23 -7.51
CA SER A 223 -13.03 3.99 -6.95
C SER A 223 -12.75 4.61 -5.58
N ASP A 224 -11.71 4.16 -4.88
CA ASP A 224 -11.36 4.64 -3.53
C ASP A 224 -10.39 5.83 -3.57
N LEU A 225 -9.96 6.21 -4.77
CA LEU A 225 -9.07 7.36 -4.95
C LEU A 225 -9.84 8.68 -4.86
N PRO A 226 -9.19 9.77 -4.41
CA PRO A 226 -9.75 11.10 -4.52
C PRO A 226 -9.90 11.49 -5.99
N ASP A 227 -10.82 12.44 -6.28
CA ASP A 227 -11.14 12.92 -7.62
C ASP A 227 -9.91 13.38 -8.43
N SER A 228 -8.86 13.81 -7.74
CA SER A 228 -7.61 14.21 -8.36
C SER A 228 -6.39 13.78 -7.54
N VAL A 229 -5.43 13.13 -8.22
CA VAL A 229 -4.11 12.81 -7.68
C VAL A 229 -3.07 13.52 -8.53
N SER A 230 -2.24 14.36 -7.92
CA SER A 230 -1.19 15.12 -8.62
C SER A 230 0.21 14.64 -8.23
N GLY A 231 1.20 14.87 -9.09
CA GLY A 231 2.62 14.62 -8.80
C GLY A 231 3.06 13.16 -8.78
N ILE A 232 2.17 12.21 -9.03
CA ILE A 232 2.47 10.77 -9.12
C ILE A 232 1.57 10.09 -10.15
N SER A 233 2.11 9.14 -10.89
CA SER A 233 1.31 8.31 -11.80
C SER A 233 0.68 7.14 -11.04
N VAL A 234 -0.64 7.08 -11.00
CA VAL A 234 -1.37 5.96 -10.38
C VAL A 234 -1.75 4.94 -11.44
N ILE A 235 -1.19 3.75 -11.37
CA ILE A 235 -1.36 2.67 -12.33
C ILE A 235 -2.16 1.53 -11.71
N ALA A 236 -3.31 1.23 -12.33
CA ALA A 236 -4.18 0.15 -11.91
C ALA A 236 -3.72 -1.19 -12.49
N VAL A 237 -3.58 -2.21 -11.63
CA VAL A 237 -3.15 -3.54 -12.05
C VAL A 237 -4.05 -4.62 -11.45
N ASN A 238 -4.31 -5.68 -12.24
CA ASN A 238 -4.97 -6.91 -11.78
C ASN A 238 -3.96 -8.02 -11.51
N THR A 239 -2.77 -7.92 -12.10
CA THR A 239 -1.73 -8.94 -11.98
C THR A 239 -0.35 -8.32 -11.84
N VAL A 240 0.57 -9.06 -11.23
CA VAL A 240 1.97 -8.63 -11.14
C VAL A 240 2.64 -8.54 -12.52
N ASP A 241 2.24 -9.39 -13.47
CA ASP A 241 2.76 -9.32 -14.86
C ASP A 241 2.47 -7.97 -15.51
N GLN A 242 1.32 -7.35 -15.23
CA GLN A 242 0.99 -6.00 -15.70
C GLN A 242 1.95 -4.95 -15.10
N ALA A 243 2.24 -5.02 -13.80
CA ALA A 243 3.20 -4.12 -13.16
C ALA A 243 4.62 -4.27 -13.76
N ILE A 244 5.08 -5.50 -13.97
CA ILE A 244 6.37 -5.79 -14.61
C ILE A 244 6.39 -5.24 -16.05
N THR A 245 5.33 -5.48 -16.82
CA THR A 245 5.20 -4.99 -18.19
C THR A 245 5.27 -3.48 -18.25
N TYR A 246 4.58 -2.77 -17.34
CA TYR A 246 4.65 -1.32 -17.24
C TYR A 246 6.09 -0.83 -16.95
N LEU A 247 6.77 -1.45 -15.99
CA LEU A 247 8.12 -1.05 -15.59
C LEU A 247 9.13 -1.25 -16.72
N LEU A 248 9.06 -2.36 -17.44
CA LEU A 248 9.94 -2.65 -18.58
C LEU A 248 9.61 -1.82 -19.81
N ALA A 249 8.32 -1.51 -20.03
CA ALA A 249 7.92 -0.65 -21.15
C ALA A 249 8.41 0.78 -21.01
N SER A 250 8.74 1.22 -19.80
CA SER A 250 9.17 2.60 -19.51
C SER A 250 10.51 2.98 -20.16
N SER A 251 11.33 2.01 -20.54
CA SER A 251 12.58 2.23 -21.28
C SER A 251 12.39 2.31 -22.82
N GLN A 252 11.16 2.10 -23.29
CA GLN A 252 10.84 2.14 -24.73
C GLN A 252 10.43 3.56 -25.14
N GLY A 253 10.60 3.89 -26.43
CA GLY A 253 10.08 5.16 -26.96
C GLY A 253 8.54 5.24 -26.83
N ASP A 254 8.00 6.45 -26.69
CA ASP A 254 6.61 6.71 -26.29
C ASP A 254 5.56 5.93 -27.09
N SER A 255 5.64 5.93 -28.43
CA SER A 255 4.70 5.21 -29.27
C SER A 255 4.74 3.69 -29.11
N ARG A 256 5.91 3.11 -28.76
CA ARG A 256 6.05 1.69 -28.49
C ARG A 256 5.53 1.34 -27.11
N ARG A 257 5.87 2.18 -26.13
CA ARG A 257 5.37 2.07 -24.75
C ARG A 257 3.85 2.06 -24.72
N GLU A 258 3.21 3.03 -25.35
CA GLU A 258 1.75 3.15 -25.41
C GLU A 258 1.09 1.90 -26.02
N ARG A 259 1.62 1.37 -27.11
CA ARG A 259 1.13 0.12 -27.70
C ARG A 259 1.24 -1.06 -26.76
N ILE A 260 2.37 -1.19 -26.03
CA ILE A 260 2.59 -2.27 -25.06
C ILE A 260 1.56 -2.15 -23.91
N LEU A 261 1.38 -0.97 -23.36
CA LEU A 261 0.46 -0.74 -22.24
C LEU A 261 -0.99 -1.01 -22.66
N ASN A 262 -1.41 -0.52 -23.82
CA ASN A 262 -2.75 -0.74 -24.35
C ASN A 262 -3.02 -2.24 -24.62
N SER A 263 -2.06 -2.96 -25.22
CA SER A 263 -2.22 -4.40 -25.49
C SER A 263 -2.27 -5.24 -24.20
N ALA A 264 -1.64 -4.77 -23.12
CA ALA A 264 -1.66 -5.43 -21.81
C ALA A 264 -2.84 -4.98 -20.93
N GLY A 265 -3.69 -4.07 -21.42
CA GLY A 265 -4.82 -3.52 -20.66
C GLY A 265 -4.38 -2.73 -19.43
N ILE A 266 -3.23 -2.06 -19.49
CA ILE A 266 -2.64 -1.29 -18.39
C ILE A 266 -3.00 0.18 -18.58
N HIS A 267 -3.79 0.71 -17.65
CA HIS A 267 -4.27 2.09 -17.69
C HIS A 267 -4.14 2.75 -16.32
N GLY A 268 -4.07 4.08 -16.29
CA GLY A 268 -4.29 4.83 -15.05
C GLY A 268 -5.75 4.74 -14.61
N CYS A 269 -6.00 4.89 -13.31
CA CYS A 269 -7.38 4.85 -12.78
C CYS A 269 -8.29 5.92 -13.39
N ALA A 270 -7.76 7.08 -13.73
CA ALA A 270 -8.52 8.16 -14.39
C ALA A 270 -9.17 7.75 -15.72
N ASN A 271 -8.62 6.73 -16.39
CA ASN A 271 -9.12 6.24 -17.67
C ASN A 271 -10.10 5.05 -17.53
N LEU A 272 -10.42 4.65 -16.31
CA LEU A 272 -11.29 3.50 -16.02
C LEU A 272 -12.73 3.92 -15.66
N GLY A 273 -12.99 5.22 -15.54
CA GLY A 273 -14.30 5.80 -15.18
C GLY A 273 -15.04 6.48 -16.34
N ALA A 274 -14.65 6.22 -17.60
CA ALA A 274 -15.34 6.71 -18.78
C ALA A 274 -16.16 5.60 -19.44
#